data_9a77882ab7b6f2657d5b896d9a48a125
#
_entry.id   9a77882ab7b6f2657d5b896d9a48a125
#
_cell.length_a   1.000
_cell.length_b   1.000
_cell.length_c   1.000
_cell.angle_alpha   90.00
_cell.angle_beta   90.00
_cell.angle_gamma   90.00
#
_symmetry.space_group_name_H-M   'P 1'
#
loop_
_entity.id
_entity.type
_entity.pdbx_description
1 polymer ?
#
loop_
_entity_poly.entity_id
_entity_poly.type
_entity_poly.pdbx_seq_one_letter_code
_entity_poly.pdbx_strand_id
1 'polypeptide(L)'
;MQLNGSLLNGAALNGSGVTRTPQQAVAGFAYVWSLRLRVGGEDLTARLVGALEIDREEGAAGLATFVLHIPEAITPTDWRGRTVSIDYLSQSADGSLDVRRFTGRIILPSWDPRQRLLTCECSDQRQQRVEAMSAAEIDALVQGDWSADVFDPLEGRSHWDYAEERLSTRPASLDCAPSGALRTTSWYAEPVAHFVFGPGTTLDDSVRVDLADLDSLTNVVEIEYSYRFARRWQENQTHAWTHPDTFGISGLQGWCVLMTQLSTELPDRDMVESALSATGQTMLSSSTWRPVPPSGSGAYCNPPFPWKNSYYPNLLIGFSVVGALRWVQPVTEKYRLRLEVAASVALAGEVLGRDSLGFAVESERADAWASTPFGADAPRAVGNGISTEIDWEQGNGFGSAAADDGAPGHFDDDDAPRRESAARCLLQRAQVRILGAHRTTSVSFGVPTSLCAGIDLVHTVRLDDQGVRAQGKVRRLLDRFDLSSGAALTTITLAIMRGGGEAADPLVLPPLPTAPEDEPGGGVGIAGSLPTQIGGRPESPPHDPERLGVSINMGNPFAGAEMYPRTVKLAARDIPAERRDERVAEVSATYRLAIPDDLLEL
;
A
#
# COMPACT_ATOMS: atom_id res chain seq x y z
N MET A 1 -20.90 -19.66 12.55
CA MET A 1 -20.13 -18.50 12.95
C MET A 1 -20.72 -17.30 12.25
N GLN A 2 -21.47 -16.46 12.94
CA GLN A 2 -22.03 -15.23 12.36
C GLN A 2 -20.99 -14.13 12.50
N LEU A 3 -20.42 -13.69 11.39
CA LEU A 3 -19.44 -12.60 11.32
C LEU A 3 -20.03 -11.23 11.70
N ASN A 4 -21.33 -11.13 11.89
CA ASN A 4 -22.07 -9.87 12.09
C ASN A 4 -22.43 -9.52 13.52
N GLY A 5 -21.90 -10.20 14.54
CA GLY A 5 -22.30 -9.99 15.94
C GLY A 5 -21.18 -9.68 16.92
N SER A 6 -19.92 -9.73 16.50
CA SER A 6 -18.79 -9.36 17.36
C SER A 6 -18.09 -8.14 16.78
N LEU A 7 -17.87 -7.14 17.60
CA LEU A 7 -16.97 -6.05 17.30
C LEU A 7 -15.65 -6.63 16.78
N LEU A 8 -15.27 -6.34 15.56
CA LEU A 8 -14.01 -6.80 14.94
C LEU A 8 -12.78 -6.47 15.78
N ASN A 9 -12.89 -5.49 16.67
CA ASN A 9 -11.84 -5.03 17.58
C ASN A 9 -11.90 -5.66 18.98
N GLY A 10 -12.92 -6.45 19.30
CA GLY A 10 -13.10 -7.05 20.63
C GLY A 10 -13.09 -8.57 20.67
N ALA A 11 -13.04 -9.22 19.52
CA ALA A 11 -12.98 -10.68 19.50
C ALA A 11 -11.56 -11.12 19.16
N ALA A 12 -10.97 -11.93 20.03
CA ALA A 12 -9.78 -12.67 19.68
C ALA A 12 -10.08 -13.41 18.36
N LEU A 13 -9.27 -13.22 17.32
CA LEU A 13 -9.40 -13.85 16.01
C LEU A 13 -9.49 -15.40 16.04
N ASN A 14 -9.23 -16.00 17.20
CA ASN A 14 -9.34 -17.42 17.49
C ASN A 14 -10.37 -17.76 18.58
N GLY A 15 -11.29 -16.84 18.89
CA GLY A 15 -12.34 -17.08 19.85
C GLY A 15 -13.35 -18.11 19.34
N SER A 16 -13.10 -19.37 19.58
CA SER A 16 -14.18 -20.36 19.63
C SER A 16 -15.15 -19.88 20.71
N GLY A 17 -16.42 -19.69 20.37
CA GLY A 17 -17.47 -19.32 21.32
C GLY A 17 -17.75 -20.42 22.37
N VAL A 18 -16.70 -20.90 22.99
CA VAL A 18 -16.75 -21.84 24.12
C VAL A 18 -17.03 -21.00 25.35
N THR A 19 -18.16 -21.23 25.98
CA THR A 19 -18.44 -20.73 27.33
C THR A 19 -17.38 -21.28 28.27
N ARG A 20 -16.35 -20.47 28.54
CA ARG A 20 -15.27 -20.82 29.45
C ARG A 20 -15.72 -20.53 30.87
N THR A 21 -15.59 -21.51 31.77
CA THR A 21 -15.79 -21.27 33.20
C THR A 21 -14.48 -20.72 33.76
N PRO A 22 -14.47 -19.53 34.41
CA PRO A 22 -13.28 -18.99 35.03
C PRO A 22 -12.73 -19.90 36.11
N GLN A 23 -11.43 -20.08 36.17
CA GLN A 23 -10.78 -20.77 37.28
C GLN A 23 -10.74 -19.82 38.49
N GLN A 24 -11.42 -20.24 39.55
CA GLN A 24 -11.41 -19.51 40.83
C GLN A 24 -10.14 -19.83 41.59
N ALA A 25 -9.43 -18.80 42.04
CA ALA A 25 -8.35 -18.99 43.02
C ALA A 25 -8.98 -19.16 44.40
N VAL A 26 -8.57 -20.19 45.12
CA VAL A 26 -9.10 -20.53 46.45
C VAL A 26 -7.99 -20.43 47.47
N ALA A 27 -8.17 -19.54 48.46
CA ALA A 27 -7.25 -19.41 49.57
C ALA A 27 -7.42 -20.57 50.58
N GLY A 28 -6.40 -20.85 51.37
CA GLY A 28 -6.48 -21.72 52.53
C GLY A 28 -5.96 -23.17 52.35
N PHE A 29 -5.39 -23.51 51.19
CA PHE A 29 -4.72 -24.81 51.04
C PHE A 29 -3.24 -24.72 51.43
N ALA A 30 -2.72 -25.77 52.06
CA ALA A 30 -1.29 -25.95 52.28
C ALA A 30 -0.65 -26.54 51.04
N TYR A 31 0.38 -25.88 50.53
CA TYR A 31 1.14 -26.33 49.38
C TYR A 31 2.58 -26.63 49.77
N VAL A 32 3.07 -27.79 49.32
CA VAL A 32 4.52 -28.07 49.31
C VAL A 32 4.98 -27.80 47.91
N TRP A 33 5.96 -26.93 47.73
CA TRP A 33 6.50 -26.60 46.43
C TRP A 33 7.99 -26.93 46.33
N SER A 34 8.43 -27.13 45.10
CA SER A 34 9.84 -27.28 44.74
C SER A 34 10.05 -26.72 43.31
N LEU A 35 11.32 -26.54 42.98
CA LEU A 35 11.71 -26.19 41.62
C LEU A 35 12.43 -27.39 41.00
N ARG A 36 12.38 -27.50 39.67
CA ARG A 36 13.24 -28.33 38.86
C ARG A 36 14.01 -27.43 37.92
N LEU A 37 15.33 -27.34 38.13
CA LEU A 37 16.23 -26.56 37.31
C LEU A 37 17.11 -27.49 36.46
N ARG A 38 17.04 -27.31 35.13
CA ARG A 38 17.93 -28.04 34.22
C ARG A 38 18.76 -27.04 33.43
N VAL A 39 20.08 -27.29 33.36
CA VAL A 39 21.05 -26.50 32.61
C VAL A 39 21.81 -27.40 31.66
N GLY A 40 21.76 -27.15 30.36
CA GLY A 40 22.38 -28.02 29.36
C GLY A 40 21.82 -29.44 29.31
N GLY A 41 20.57 -29.62 29.79
CA GLY A 41 19.92 -30.94 29.93
C GLY A 41 20.19 -31.65 31.28
N GLU A 42 21.16 -31.20 32.06
CA GLU A 42 21.51 -31.76 33.38
C GLU A 42 20.61 -31.16 34.47
N ASP A 43 20.14 -31.97 35.39
CA ASP A 43 19.38 -31.53 36.58
C ASP A 43 20.32 -30.98 37.65
N LEU A 44 20.27 -29.66 37.84
CA LEU A 44 21.08 -28.95 38.82
C LEU A 44 20.26 -28.44 40.03
N THR A 45 19.05 -28.93 40.21
CA THR A 45 18.12 -28.49 41.26
C THR A 45 18.76 -28.53 42.66
N ALA A 46 19.50 -29.58 42.96
CA ALA A 46 20.16 -29.73 44.27
C ALA A 46 21.32 -28.74 44.53
N ARG A 47 21.78 -28.07 43.49
CA ARG A 47 22.85 -27.04 43.56
C ARG A 47 22.32 -25.63 43.67
N LEU A 48 21.00 -25.42 43.52
CA LEU A 48 20.34 -24.13 43.59
C LEU A 48 20.39 -23.59 45.03
N VAL A 49 20.80 -22.34 45.18
CA VAL A 49 20.88 -21.65 46.47
C VAL A 49 20.31 -20.23 46.39
N GLY A 50 19.77 -19.76 47.53
CA GLY A 50 19.24 -18.40 47.63
C GLY A 50 17.92 -18.21 46.88
N ALA A 51 17.80 -17.07 46.18
CA ALA A 51 16.60 -16.71 45.44
C ALA A 51 16.75 -17.00 43.95
N LEU A 52 15.63 -17.39 43.32
CA LEU A 52 15.49 -17.49 41.89
C LEU A 52 14.36 -16.53 41.48
N GLU A 53 14.63 -15.69 40.49
CA GLU A 53 13.64 -14.76 39.91
C GLU A 53 13.41 -15.10 38.45
N ILE A 54 12.15 -14.97 38.01
CA ILE A 54 11.76 -15.05 36.59
C ILE A 54 10.89 -13.84 36.30
N ASP A 55 11.30 -13.00 35.33
CA ASP A 55 10.58 -11.83 34.91
C ASP A 55 10.16 -12.00 33.46
N ARG A 56 8.85 -11.99 33.21
CA ARG A 56 8.26 -12.08 31.89
C ARG A 56 7.29 -10.94 31.70
N GLU A 57 7.58 -10.08 30.71
CA GLU A 57 6.77 -8.92 30.37
C GLU A 57 6.39 -8.99 28.88
N GLU A 58 5.19 -8.52 28.60
CA GLU A 58 4.68 -8.39 27.25
C GLU A 58 5.58 -7.46 26.43
N GLY A 59 5.94 -7.89 25.22
CA GLY A 59 6.84 -7.12 24.36
C GLY A 59 8.29 -7.05 24.83
N ALA A 60 8.67 -7.72 25.92
CA ALA A 60 10.05 -7.80 26.40
C ALA A 60 10.62 -9.21 26.33
N ALA A 61 11.93 -9.35 26.35
CA ALA A 61 12.57 -10.66 26.52
C ALA A 61 12.34 -11.17 27.95
N GLY A 62 11.96 -12.43 28.07
CA GLY A 62 11.87 -13.09 29.37
C GLY A 62 13.26 -13.27 29.98
N LEU A 63 13.40 -12.94 31.25
CA LEU A 63 14.64 -13.04 32.01
C LEU A 63 14.48 -14.01 33.15
N ALA A 64 15.57 -14.69 33.52
CA ALA A 64 15.64 -15.48 34.76
C ALA A 64 17.01 -15.32 35.39
N THR A 65 17.04 -15.18 36.72
CA THR A 65 18.28 -15.08 37.50
C THR A 65 18.25 -16.11 38.60
N PHE A 66 19.33 -16.87 38.75
CA PHE A 66 19.51 -17.84 39.82
C PHE A 66 20.99 -18.04 40.20
N VAL A 67 21.23 -18.61 41.37
CA VAL A 67 22.56 -18.89 41.89
C VAL A 67 22.74 -20.39 42.14
N LEU A 68 23.88 -20.92 41.65
CA LEU A 68 24.27 -22.31 41.87
C LEU A 68 25.49 -22.37 42.77
N HIS A 69 25.48 -23.28 43.75
CA HIS A 69 26.68 -23.66 44.47
C HIS A 69 27.37 -24.80 43.74
N ILE A 70 28.58 -24.55 43.23
CA ILE A 70 29.38 -25.53 42.48
C ILE A 70 30.70 -25.75 43.20
N PRO A 71 30.85 -26.88 43.92
CA PRO A 71 32.07 -27.16 44.71
C PRO A 71 33.29 -27.43 43.82
N GLU A 72 33.08 -27.81 42.54
CA GLU A 72 34.15 -28.11 41.60
C GLU A 72 34.72 -26.83 41.00
N ALA A 73 35.94 -26.89 40.47
CA ALA A 73 36.49 -25.83 39.67
C ALA A 73 35.79 -25.79 38.29
N ILE A 74 35.37 -24.60 37.84
CA ILE A 74 34.70 -24.42 36.58
C ILE A 74 35.37 -23.34 35.73
N THR A 75 35.14 -23.41 34.45
CA THR A 75 35.39 -22.32 33.49
C THR A 75 34.08 -21.59 33.27
N PRO A 76 33.88 -20.37 33.80
CA PRO A 76 32.57 -19.69 33.72
C PRO A 76 32.11 -19.47 32.29
N THR A 77 33.04 -19.23 31.35
CA THR A 77 32.73 -19.02 29.93
C THR A 77 32.02 -20.22 29.28
N ASP A 78 32.26 -21.43 29.75
CA ASP A 78 31.65 -22.66 29.21
C ASP A 78 30.17 -22.79 29.59
N TRP A 79 29.70 -21.93 30.49
CA TRP A 79 28.30 -21.87 30.89
C TRP A 79 27.47 -20.96 29.99
N ARG A 80 28.11 -20.04 29.27
CA ARG A 80 27.44 -19.15 28.38
C ARG A 80 26.78 -19.93 27.23
N GLY A 81 25.51 -19.59 26.94
CA GLY A 81 24.75 -20.23 25.88
C GLY A 81 24.12 -21.57 26.22
N ARG A 82 24.43 -22.16 27.43
CA ARG A 82 23.73 -23.38 27.85
C ARG A 82 22.23 -23.13 27.97
N THR A 83 21.46 -24.12 27.57
CA THR A 83 19.99 -24.07 27.68
C THR A 83 19.58 -24.17 29.15
N VAL A 84 18.56 -23.43 29.51
CA VAL A 84 17.99 -23.41 30.85
C VAL A 84 16.50 -23.70 30.76
N SER A 85 16.02 -24.57 31.66
CA SER A 85 14.59 -24.73 31.86
C SER A 85 14.27 -24.77 33.34
N ILE A 86 13.22 -24.06 33.75
CA ILE A 86 12.77 -23.94 35.14
C ILE A 86 11.31 -24.36 35.20
N ASP A 87 11.05 -25.40 35.97
CA ASP A 87 9.71 -25.93 36.25
C ASP A 87 9.35 -25.66 37.73
N TYR A 88 8.13 -25.22 37.94
CA TYR A 88 7.52 -25.13 39.27
C TYR A 88 6.70 -26.38 39.52
N LEU A 89 6.97 -27.03 40.62
CA LEU A 89 6.24 -28.20 41.08
C LEU A 89 5.55 -27.88 42.38
N SER A 90 4.28 -28.23 42.51
CA SER A 90 3.59 -28.14 43.80
C SER A 90 2.75 -29.38 44.06
N GLN A 91 2.57 -29.67 45.32
CA GLN A 91 1.75 -30.78 45.80
C GLN A 91 0.82 -30.27 46.89
N SER A 92 -0.46 -30.56 46.73
CA SER A 92 -1.51 -30.29 47.69
C SER A 92 -2.36 -31.51 47.93
N ALA A 93 -3.34 -31.40 48.81
CA ALA A 93 -4.31 -32.47 49.05
C ALA A 93 -5.14 -32.79 47.77
N ASP A 94 -5.30 -31.81 46.85
CA ASP A 94 -6.10 -31.94 45.64
C ASP A 94 -5.31 -32.45 44.43
N GLY A 95 -3.99 -32.63 44.54
CA GLY A 95 -3.17 -33.14 43.46
C GLY A 95 -1.77 -32.54 43.37
N SER A 96 -1.05 -32.94 42.32
CA SER A 96 0.27 -32.43 41.99
C SER A 96 0.21 -31.56 40.73
N LEU A 97 0.97 -30.46 40.70
CA LEU A 97 1.13 -29.56 39.58
C LEU A 97 2.60 -29.54 39.15
N ASP A 98 2.85 -29.65 37.85
CA ASP A 98 4.18 -29.53 37.24
C ASP A 98 4.05 -28.56 36.04
N VAL A 99 4.57 -27.34 36.17
CA VAL A 99 4.38 -26.28 35.19
C VAL A 99 5.72 -25.65 34.83
N ARG A 100 6.02 -25.60 33.51
CA ARG A 100 7.13 -24.84 32.98
C ARG A 100 6.91 -23.34 33.23
N ARG A 101 7.90 -22.66 33.86
CA ARG A 101 7.86 -21.23 34.10
C ARG A 101 8.80 -20.46 33.18
N PHE A 102 9.93 -21.09 32.79
CA PHE A 102 10.92 -20.43 31.93
C PHE A 102 11.69 -21.45 31.08
N THR A 103 11.99 -21.03 29.85
CA THR A 103 12.93 -21.69 28.95
C THR A 103 13.77 -20.63 28.25
N GLY A 104 15.09 -20.75 28.35
CA GLY A 104 16.00 -19.78 27.75
C GLY A 104 17.44 -20.29 27.71
N ARG A 105 18.38 -19.36 27.72
CA ARG A 105 19.83 -19.65 27.75
C ARG A 105 20.54 -18.71 28.72
N ILE A 106 21.65 -19.17 29.29
CA ILE A 106 22.53 -18.34 30.11
C ILE A 106 23.21 -17.32 29.19
N ILE A 107 23.01 -16.03 29.47
CA ILE A 107 23.65 -14.91 28.75
C ILE A 107 24.89 -14.38 29.48
N LEU A 108 24.81 -14.32 30.82
CA LEU A 108 25.90 -13.82 31.66
C LEU A 108 26.11 -14.74 32.88
N PRO A 109 27.14 -15.59 32.88
CA PRO A 109 27.58 -16.31 34.08
C PRO A 109 28.58 -15.43 34.85
N SER A 110 28.35 -15.26 36.16
CA SER A 110 29.27 -14.58 37.09
C SER A 110 29.70 -15.55 38.18
N TRP A 111 31.01 -15.71 38.39
CA TRP A 111 31.58 -16.68 39.28
C TRP A 111 32.30 -16.06 40.48
N ASP A 112 31.91 -16.47 41.70
CA ASP A 112 32.67 -16.19 42.93
C ASP A 112 33.48 -17.42 43.33
N PRO A 113 34.82 -17.41 43.15
CA PRO A 113 35.67 -18.53 43.44
C PRO A 113 35.84 -18.82 44.96
N ARG A 114 35.55 -17.83 45.82
CA ARG A 114 35.67 -17.97 47.27
C ARG A 114 34.47 -18.69 47.85
N GLN A 115 33.30 -18.29 47.41
CA GLN A 115 32.03 -18.88 47.87
C GLN A 115 31.60 -20.08 47.03
N ARG A 116 32.26 -20.32 45.90
CA ARG A 116 31.89 -21.34 44.91
C ARG A 116 30.46 -21.12 44.37
N LEU A 117 30.12 -19.87 44.18
CA LEU A 117 28.80 -19.48 43.67
C LEU A 117 28.88 -19.02 42.21
N LEU A 118 28.01 -19.60 41.41
CA LEU A 118 27.79 -19.20 40.02
C LEU A 118 26.42 -18.53 39.90
N THR A 119 26.43 -17.21 39.69
CA THR A 119 25.22 -16.47 39.38
C THR A 119 24.99 -16.51 37.86
N CYS A 120 23.80 -16.93 37.45
CA CYS A 120 23.40 -17.07 36.06
C CYS A 120 22.28 -16.07 35.73
N GLU A 121 22.56 -15.19 34.80
CA GLU A 121 21.52 -14.38 34.15
C GLU A 121 21.15 -15.05 32.82
N CYS A 122 19.86 -15.27 32.61
CA CYS A 122 19.31 -15.99 31.46
C CYS A 122 18.32 -15.14 30.69
N SER A 123 18.25 -15.36 29.38
CA SER A 123 17.23 -14.77 28.51
C SER A 123 16.63 -15.83 27.59
N ASP A 124 15.39 -15.60 27.18
CA ASP A 124 14.73 -16.41 26.14
C ASP A 124 15.25 -16.10 24.73
N GLN A 125 16.11 -15.08 24.59
CA GLN A 125 16.75 -14.65 23.36
C GLN A 125 15.76 -14.33 22.23
N ARG A 126 14.62 -13.74 22.56
CA ARG A 126 13.55 -13.40 21.61
C ARG A 126 14.08 -12.71 20.36
N GLN A 127 14.84 -11.60 20.51
CA GLN A 127 15.38 -10.83 19.40
C GLN A 127 16.29 -11.65 18.49
N GLN A 128 17.28 -12.36 19.05
CA GLN A 128 18.23 -13.18 18.29
C GLN A 128 17.53 -14.30 17.51
N ARG A 129 16.45 -14.82 18.08
CA ARG A 129 15.66 -15.88 17.43
C ARG A 129 14.85 -15.35 16.26
N VAL A 130 14.25 -14.19 16.41
CA VAL A 130 13.53 -13.52 15.30
C VAL A 130 14.51 -13.09 14.20
N GLU A 131 15.69 -12.59 14.57
CA GLU A 131 16.74 -12.24 13.62
C GLU A 131 17.21 -13.43 12.77
N ALA A 132 17.14 -14.64 13.30
CA ALA A 132 17.49 -15.87 12.60
C ALA A 132 16.36 -16.44 11.73
N MET A 133 15.14 -15.88 11.79
CA MET A 133 13.99 -16.32 10.99
C MET A 133 14.06 -15.72 9.59
N SER A 134 13.44 -16.38 8.64
CA SER A 134 13.16 -15.80 7.32
C SER A 134 11.99 -14.81 7.38
N ALA A 135 11.92 -13.90 6.41
CA ALA A 135 10.80 -12.96 6.29
C ALA A 135 9.44 -13.66 6.24
N ALA A 136 9.33 -14.78 5.51
CA ALA A 136 8.08 -15.56 5.44
C ALA A 136 7.65 -16.17 6.77
N GLU A 137 8.61 -16.60 7.60
CA GLU A 137 8.31 -17.10 8.95
C GLU A 137 7.85 -15.96 9.86
N ILE A 138 8.45 -14.78 9.74
CA ILE A 138 8.01 -13.57 10.47
C ILE A 138 6.61 -13.16 10.04
N ASP A 139 6.31 -13.18 8.72
CA ASP A 139 4.98 -12.88 8.20
C ASP A 139 3.91 -13.80 8.79
N ALA A 140 4.21 -15.10 8.85
CA ALA A 140 3.31 -16.08 9.43
C ALA A 140 3.12 -15.90 10.95
N LEU A 141 4.17 -15.45 11.66
CA LEU A 141 4.15 -15.25 13.11
C LEU A 141 3.44 -13.96 13.50
N VAL A 142 3.76 -12.83 12.84
CA VAL A 142 3.32 -11.49 13.25
C VAL A 142 2.00 -11.11 12.61
N GLN A 143 1.80 -11.39 11.31
CA GLN A 143 0.56 -11.11 10.56
C GLN A 143 0.11 -9.63 10.59
N GLY A 144 1.04 -8.68 10.77
CA GLY A 144 0.79 -7.26 10.67
C GLY A 144 0.84 -6.76 9.21
N ASP A 145 0.21 -5.64 8.91
CA ASP A 145 0.36 -4.97 7.62
C ASP A 145 1.77 -4.38 7.47
N TRP A 146 2.27 -4.37 6.24
CA TRP A 146 3.57 -3.79 5.93
C TRP A 146 3.59 -3.27 4.49
N SER A 147 4.29 -2.16 4.27
CA SER A 147 4.49 -1.57 2.96
C SER A 147 5.89 -0.95 2.88
N ALA A 148 6.59 -1.20 1.78
CA ALA A 148 7.91 -0.63 1.52
C ALA A 148 7.89 0.90 1.32
N ASP A 149 6.71 1.50 1.20
CA ASP A 149 6.56 2.96 1.10
C ASP A 149 6.46 3.62 2.48
N VAL A 150 5.98 2.88 3.49
CA VAL A 150 5.85 3.34 4.89
C VAL A 150 7.08 3.01 5.69
N PHE A 151 7.68 1.87 5.39
CA PHE A 151 8.88 1.34 6.02
C PHE A 151 9.99 1.19 5.00
N ASP A 152 11.23 1.09 5.47
CA ASP A 152 12.36 0.89 4.57
C ASP A 152 12.32 -0.50 3.89
N PRO A 153 12.85 -0.64 2.68
CA PRO A 153 12.94 -1.94 2.01
C PRO A 153 13.68 -2.99 2.84
N LEU A 154 13.24 -4.24 2.74
CA LEU A 154 13.76 -5.34 3.57
C LEU A 154 15.21 -5.74 3.25
N GLU A 155 15.71 -5.42 2.07
CA GLU A 155 17.05 -5.83 1.63
C GLU A 155 18.16 -5.28 2.52
N GLY A 156 18.95 -6.17 3.13
CA GLY A 156 20.11 -5.82 3.96
C GLY A 156 19.78 -5.27 5.34
N ARG A 157 18.53 -5.39 5.79
CA ARG A 157 18.06 -4.94 7.11
C ARG A 157 17.98 -6.07 8.13
N SER A 158 17.87 -5.68 9.40
CA SER A 158 17.57 -6.57 10.51
C SER A 158 16.16 -7.17 10.36
N HIS A 159 16.04 -8.48 10.49
CA HIS A 159 14.75 -9.17 10.54
C HIS A 159 13.96 -8.83 11.81
N TRP A 160 14.66 -8.43 12.87
CA TRP A 160 14.03 -7.93 14.07
C TRP A 160 13.29 -6.62 13.81
N ASP A 161 13.94 -5.65 13.15
CA ASP A 161 13.32 -4.37 12.80
C ASP A 161 12.09 -4.58 11.90
N TYR A 162 12.18 -5.50 10.95
CA TYR A 162 11.04 -5.89 10.11
C TYR A 162 9.87 -6.46 10.93
N ALA A 163 10.15 -7.28 11.92
CA ALA A 163 9.12 -7.82 12.79
C ALA A 163 8.47 -6.73 13.67
N GLU A 164 9.26 -5.77 14.17
CA GLU A 164 8.74 -4.62 14.93
C GLU A 164 7.89 -3.67 14.08
N GLU A 165 8.29 -3.43 12.83
CA GLU A 165 7.51 -2.64 11.88
C GLU A 165 6.13 -3.28 11.64
N ARG A 166 6.09 -4.59 11.40
CA ARG A 166 4.81 -5.32 11.26
C ARG A 166 3.97 -5.32 12.54
N LEU A 167 4.62 -5.44 13.70
CA LEU A 167 3.93 -5.31 14.99
C LEU A 167 3.36 -3.92 15.20
N SER A 168 4.01 -2.87 14.69
CA SER A 168 3.53 -1.50 14.83
C SER A 168 2.18 -1.25 14.16
N THR A 169 1.74 -2.15 13.26
CA THR A 169 0.43 -2.11 12.59
C THR A 169 -0.61 -3.05 13.22
N ARG A 170 -0.28 -3.69 14.36
CA ARG A 170 -1.17 -4.66 15.01
C ARG A 170 -1.17 -4.46 16.53
N PRO A 171 -2.34 -4.39 17.21
CA PRO A 171 -2.41 -4.27 18.66
C PRO A 171 -2.07 -5.60 19.35
N ALA A 172 -0.82 -5.99 19.25
CA ALA A 172 -0.27 -7.21 19.78
C ALA A 172 1.20 -7.03 20.15
N SER A 173 1.72 -7.91 20.99
CA SER A 173 3.12 -7.97 21.35
C SER A 173 3.72 -9.31 20.93
N LEU A 174 5.00 -9.31 20.63
CA LEU A 174 5.76 -10.53 20.38
C LEU A 174 6.44 -10.93 21.68
N ASP A 175 6.19 -12.14 22.17
CA ASP A 175 6.80 -12.70 23.39
C ASP A 175 7.11 -14.19 23.24
N CYS A 176 7.77 -14.76 24.28
CA CYS A 176 8.01 -16.17 24.37
C CYS A 176 7.06 -16.81 25.39
N ALA A 177 6.43 -17.91 25.00
CA ALA A 177 5.75 -18.79 25.95
C ALA A 177 6.76 -19.38 26.96
N PRO A 178 6.32 -19.85 28.15
CA PRO A 178 7.19 -20.53 29.10
C PRO A 178 7.95 -21.72 28.52
N SER A 179 7.40 -22.38 27.51
CA SER A 179 8.04 -23.46 26.76
C SER A 179 9.19 -22.98 25.85
N GLY A 180 9.34 -21.69 25.69
CA GLY A 180 10.28 -21.06 24.76
C GLY A 180 9.73 -20.84 23.35
N ALA A 181 8.48 -21.17 23.03
CA ALA A 181 7.91 -20.90 21.71
C ALA A 181 7.66 -19.40 21.51
N LEU A 182 8.09 -18.86 20.37
CA LEU A 182 7.74 -17.49 19.95
C LEU A 182 6.26 -17.43 19.61
N ARG A 183 5.60 -16.34 19.98
CA ARG A 183 4.19 -16.11 19.70
C ARG A 183 3.85 -14.62 19.71
N THR A 184 2.75 -14.26 19.06
CA THR A 184 2.12 -12.95 19.21
C THR A 184 0.99 -13.02 20.22
N THR A 185 0.94 -12.04 21.12
CA THR A 185 -0.05 -11.94 22.20
C THR A 185 -0.88 -10.68 21.97
N SER A 186 -2.21 -10.84 21.85
CA SER A 186 -3.14 -9.73 21.69
C SER A 186 -3.15 -8.83 22.92
N TRP A 187 -3.31 -7.52 22.71
CA TRP A 187 -3.45 -6.55 23.80
C TRP A 187 -4.83 -6.55 24.46
N TYR A 188 -5.84 -7.08 23.78
CA TYR A 188 -7.21 -7.07 24.26
C TYR A 188 -7.43 -8.09 25.39
N ALA A 189 -8.14 -7.65 26.43
CA ALA A 189 -8.68 -8.57 27.43
C ALA A 189 -9.87 -9.35 26.85
N GLU A 190 -10.02 -10.62 27.23
CA GLU A 190 -11.22 -11.39 26.90
C GLU A 190 -12.39 -10.95 27.80
N PRO A 191 -13.65 -10.99 27.29
CA PRO A 191 -14.82 -10.62 28.10
C PRO A 191 -15.01 -11.50 29.34
N VAL A 192 -14.58 -12.76 29.25
CA VAL A 192 -14.60 -13.70 30.37
C VAL A 192 -13.17 -13.97 30.83
N ALA A 193 -12.87 -13.66 32.07
CA ALA A 193 -11.57 -13.89 32.66
C ALA A 193 -11.22 -15.38 32.67
N HIS A 194 -9.95 -15.70 32.48
CA HIS A 194 -9.43 -17.05 32.62
C HIS A 194 -9.28 -17.45 34.09
N PHE A 195 -8.83 -16.49 34.92
CA PHE A 195 -8.61 -16.64 36.34
C PHE A 195 -9.27 -15.52 37.11
N VAL A 196 -9.81 -15.84 38.27
CA VAL A 196 -10.46 -14.88 39.17
C VAL A 196 -9.83 -14.99 40.53
N PHE A 197 -9.34 -13.87 41.06
CA PHE A 197 -8.81 -13.72 42.39
C PHE A 197 -9.82 -12.97 43.25
N GLY A 198 -10.41 -13.64 44.23
CA GLY A 198 -11.38 -13.09 45.17
C GLY A 198 -10.75 -12.69 46.50
N PRO A 199 -11.58 -12.30 47.49
CA PRO A 199 -11.13 -11.83 48.79
C PRO A 199 -10.17 -12.81 49.47
N GLY A 200 -9.03 -12.30 49.98
CA GLY A 200 -8.04 -13.03 50.74
C GLY A 200 -7.14 -13.93 49.88
N THR A 201 -7.14 -13.81 48.55
CA THR A 201 -6.23 -14.55 47.66
C THR A 201 -4.93 -13.81 47.37
N THR A 202 -4.95 -12.47 47.57
CA THR A 202 -3.77 -11.63 47.41
C THR A 202 -2.97 -11.50 48.69
N LEU A 203 -1.69 -11.17 48.57
CA LEU A 203 -0.88 -10.82 49.75
C LEU A 203 -1.34 -9.50 50.32
N ASP A 204 -1.30 -9.39 51.64
CA ASP A 204 -1.70 -8.16 52.35
C ASP A 204 -0.88 -6.96 51.83
N ASP A 205 -1.55 -5.81 51.61
CA ASP A 205 -0.95 -4.56 51.12
C ASP A 205 -0.15 -4.68 49.81
N SER A 206 -0.47 -5.68 48.99
CA SER A 206 0.23 -5.90 47.70
C SER A 206 -0.46 -5.31 46.49
N VAL A 207 -1.76 -4.94 46.62
CA VAL A 207 -2.52 -4.39 45.50
C VAL A 207 -2.12 -2.94 45.26
N ARG A 208 -1.70 -2.63 44.04
CA ARG A 208 -1.33 -1.28 43.60
C ARG A 208 -2.01 -0.96 42.29
N VAL A 209 -2.45 0.30 42.17
CA VAL A 209 -3.05 0.83 40.92
C VAL A 209 -2.23 2.02 40.47
N ASP A 210 -1.67 1.90 39.26
CA ASP A 210 -0.94 2.97 38.60
C ASP A 210 -1.81 3.51 37.46
N LEU A 211 -2.31 4.72 37.63
CA LEU A 211 -3.18 5.38 36.64
C LEU A 211 -2.33 6.00 35.52
N ALA A 212 -2.87 5.97 34.30
CA ALA A 212 -2.28 6.65 33.16
C ALA A 212 -2.20 8.17 33.40
N ASP A 213 -1.08 8.76 33.01
CA ASP A 213 -0.94 10.22 32.98
C ASP A 213 -1.68 10.78 31.76
N LEU A 214 -2.50 11.80 31.98
CA LEU A 214 -3.25 12.46 30.91
C LEU A 214 -2.34 13.09 29.86
N ASP A 215 -1.15 13.57 30.22
CA ASP A 215 -0.20 14.18 29.31
C ASP A 215 0.43 13.16 28.33
N SER A 216 0.38 11.87 28.66
CA SER A 216 0.87 10.78 27.81
C SER A 216 -0.22 10.17 26.91
N LEU A 217 -1.46 10.60 27.06
CA LEU A 217 -2.62 10.05 26.38
C LEU A 217 -2.76 10.60 24.96
N THR A 218 -2.29 9.89 23.95
CA THR A 218 -2.61 10.21 22.53
C THR A 218 -4.03 9.72 22.22
N ASN A 219 -4.96 10.62 21.91
CA ASN A 219 -6.36 10.30 21.60
C ASN A 219 -6.80 10.74 20.20
N VAL A 220 -5.93 11.49 19.49
CA VAL A 220 -6.11 11.91 18.11
C VAL A 220 -4.80 11.67 17.34
N VAL A 221 -4.88 11.12 16.14
CA VAL A 221 -3.75 11.05 15.22
C VAL A 221 -4.18 11.61 13.86
N GLU A 222 -3.45 12.60 13.38
CA GLU A 222 -3.62 13.14 12.03
C GLU A 222 -2.57 12.56 11.10
N ILE A 223 -3.02 12.12 9.92
CA ILE A 223 -2.17 11.56 8.88
C ILE A 223 -2.32 12.44 7.64
N GLU A 224 -1.21 12.96 7.14
CA GLU A 224 -1.12 13.56 5.82
C GLU A 224 -0.49 12.56 4.87
N TYR A 225 -1.27 12.07 3.91
CA TYR A 225 -0.85 11.08 2.95
C TYR A 225 -0.99 11.64 1.54
N SER A 226 0.10 11.59 0.76
CA SER A 226 0.15 12.07 -0.61
C SER A 226 0.64 10.97 -1.54
N TYR A 227 -0.09 10.76 -2.63
CA TYR A 227 0.22 9.79 -3.66
C TYR A 227 0.19 10.46 -5.03
N ARG A 228 1.27 10.30 -5.82
CA ARG A 228 1.41 10.90 -7.15
C ARG A 228 1.60 9.84 -8.20
N PHE A 229 0.91 9.98 -9.34
CA PHE A 229 1.03 9.11 -10.50
C PHE A 229 0.89 9.89 -11.81
N ALA A 230 1.21 9.25 -12.93
CA ALA A 230 1.07 9.80 -14.25
C ALA A 230 -0.27 9.41 -14.87
N ARG A 231 -1.01 10.37 -15.38
CA ARG A 231 -2.19 10.19 -16.23
C ARG A 231 -1.77 10.39 -17.68
N ARG A 232 -1.89 9.35 -18.48
CA ARG A 232 -1.58 9.41 -19.89
C ARG A 232 -2.81 9.75 -20.69
N TRP A 233 -2.72 10.82 -21.46
CA TRP A 233 -3.77 11.29 -22.33
C TRP A 233 -3.47 10.98 -23.78
N GLN A 234 -4.49 10.69 -24.57
CA GLN A 234 -4.42 10.62 -26.02
C GLN A 234 -5.64 11.31 -26.64
N GLU A 235 -5.40 12.19 -27.60
CA GLU A 235 -6.41 12.78 -28.45
C GLU A 235 -6.07 12.46 -29.91
N ASN A 236 -7.06 11.94 -30.64
CA ASN A 236 -6.92 11.67 -32.06
C ASN A 236 -7.44 12.86 -32.85
N GLN A 237 -6.72 13.20 -33.89
CA GLN A 237 -7.04 14.33 -34.74
C GLN A 237 -6.90 13.94 -36.20
N THR A 238 -7.92 14.21 -37.01
CA THR A 238 -7.93 13.91 -38.43
C THR A 238 -7.52 15.14 -39.23
N HIS A 239 -6.53 14.95 -40.09
CA HIS A 239 -6.11 15.92 -41.11
C HIS A 239 -6.47 15.39 -42.48
N ALA A 240 -7.40 16.02 -43.15
CA ALA A 240 -7.85 15.61 -44.48
C ALA A 240 -7.63 16.70 -45.51
N TRP A 241 -7.16 16.29 -46.65
CA TRP A 241 -7.06 17.17 -47.82
C TRP A 241 -7.38 16.39 -49.10
N THR A 242 -8.08 17.05 -50.01
CA THR A 242 -8.35 16.54 -51.35
C THR A 242 -8.11 17.63 -52.33
N HIS A 243 -7.43 17.35 -53.41
CA HIS A 243 -7.17 18.32 -54.45
C HIS A 243 -8.51 18.89 -54.98
N PRO A 244 -8.67 20.20 -55.05
CA PRO A 244 -9.97 20.84 -55.39
C PRO A 244 -10.52 20.41 -56.75
N ASP A 245 -9.64 20.11 -57.70
CA ASP A 245 -10.06 19.71 -59.05
C ASP A 245 -10.60 18.26 -59.09
N THR A 246 -10.58 17.55 -57.97
CA THR A 246 -11.23 16.24 -57.85
C THR A 246 -12.69 16.32 -57.38
N PHE A 247 -13.18 17.53 -57.10
CA PHE A 247 -14.57 17.77 -56.77
C PHE A 247 -15.46 17.84 -58.02
N GLY A 248 -16.43 16.95 -58.12
CA GLY A 248 -17.44 16.95 -59.18
C GLY A 248 -18.03 15.56 -59.39
N ILE A 249 -19.13 15.47 -60.12
CA ILE A 249 -19.86 14.20 -60.38
C ILE A 249 -19.00 13.14 -61.05
N SER A 250 -17.95 13.55 -61.75
CA SER A 250 -16.95 12.68 -62.35
C SER A 250 -15.60 12.71 -61.62
N GLY A 251 -15.48 13.43 -60.52
CA GLY A 251 -14.40 13.40 -59.55
C GLY A 251 -12.97 13.71 -60.04
N LEU A 252 -12.70 13.52 -61.32
CA LEU A 252 -11.36 13.56 -61.88
C LEU A 252 -11.24 14.32 -63.20
N GLN A 253 -12.31 14.89 -63.71
CA GLN A 253 -12.27 15.56 -65.01
C GLN A 253 -11.37 16.81 -65.04
N GLY A 254 -11.45 17.66 -64.03
CA GLY A 254 -10.55 18.80 -63.88
C GLY A 254 -9.10 18.34 -63.64
N TRP A 255 -8.95 17.26 -62.91
CA TRP A 255 -7.66 16.65 -62.64
C TRP A 255 -6.91 16.18 -63.90
N CYS A 256 -7.59 15.66 -64.86
CA CYS A 256 -7.02 15.19 -66.12
C CYS A 256 -6.28 16.29 -66.88
N VAL A 257 -6.69 17.52 -66.76
CA VAL A 257 -6.04 18.67 -67.36
C VAL A 257 -4.76 19.05 -66.62
N LEU A 258 -4.83 19.02 -65.30
CA LEU A 258 -3.73 19.45 -64.45
C LEU A 258 -2.55 18.46 -64.42
N MET A 259 -2.81 17.18 -64.47
CA MET A 259 -1.78 16.15 -64.40
C MET A 259 -0.77 16.16 -65.58
N THR A 260 -1.13 16.76 -66.69
CA THR A 260 -0.20 16.90 -67.81
C THR A 260 0.84 17.98 -67.58
N GLN A 261 0.65 18.84 -66.60
CA GLN A 261 1.42 20.08 -66.47
C GLN A 261 2.11 20.31 -65.14
N LEU A 262 1.53 19.84 -64.03
CA LEU A 262 1.91 20.34 -62.72
C LEU A 262 2.09 19.23 -61.66
N SER A 263 2.70 18.11 -62.07
CA SER A 263 2.95 16.99 -61.12
C SER A 263 3.85 17.33 -59.92
N THR A 264 4.53 18.47 -59.97
CA THR A 264 5.42 18.95 -58.88
C THR A 264 4.70 19.69 -57.78
N GLU A 265 3.43 20.06 -57.96
CA GLU A 265 2.62 20.78 -56.94
C GLU A 265 1.93 19.84 -55.95
N LEU A 266 1.97 18.55 -56.21
CA LEU A 266 1.30 17.57 -55.33
C LEU A 266 2.19 17.14 -54.19
N PRO A 267 1.65 16.91 -53.01
CA PRO A 267 2.37 16.34 -51.91
C PRO A 267 2.65 14.85 -52.19
N ASP A 268 3.68 14.35 -51.57
CA ASP A 268 3.90 12.92 -51.42
C ASP A 268 3.63 12.50 -50.01
N ARG A 269 3.66 11.18 -49.76
CA ARG A 269 3.34 10.62 -48.46
C ARG A 269 4.36 11.06 -47.38
N ASP A 270 5.63 11.07 -47.73
CA ASP A 270 6.72 11.43 -46.81
C ASP A 270 6.61 12.87 -46.32
N MET A 271 6.12 13.79 -47.19
CA MET A 271 5.87 15.17 -46.79
C MET A 271 4.72 15.28 -45.79
N VAL A 272 3.66 14.51 -45.96
CA VAL A 272 2.54 14.48 -45.03
C VAL A 272 2.94 13.87 -43.69
N GLU A 273 3.66 12.76 -43.70
CA GLU A 273 4.18 12.12 -42.52
C GLU A 273 5.15 13.03 -41.74
N SER A 274 6.03 13.72 -42.46
CA SER A 274 6.96 14.69 -41.85
C SER A 274 6.21 15.89 -41.26
N ALA A 275 5.18 16.39 -41.94
CA ALA A 275 4.37 17.46 -41.41
C ALA A 275 3.58 17.06 -40.17
N LEU A 276 3.06 15.84 -40.11
CA LEU A 276 2.38 15.29 -38.95
C LEU A 276 3.35 15.13 -37.77
N SER A 277 4.51 14.56 -38.05
CA SER A 277 5.56 14.39 -37.03
C SER A 277 6.01 15.75 -36.45
N ALA A 278 6.10 16.78 -37.28
CA ALA A 278 6.47 18.13 -36.85
C ALA A 278 5.47 18.74 -35.86
N THR A 279 4.21 18.27 -35.83
CA THR A 279 3.20 18.68 -34.83
C THR A 279 3.29 17.90 -33.52
N GLY A 280 4.21 16.95 -33.37
CA GLY A 280 4.31 16.08 -32.21
C GLY A 280 3.28 14.94 -32.20
N GLN A 281 2.53 14.75 -33.29
CA GLN A 281 1.54 13.67 -33.42
C GLN A 281 2.17 12.41 -33.99
N THR A 282 1.66 11.25 -33.56
CA THR A 282 2.00 9.94 -34.12
C THR A 282 0.91 9.50 -35.08
N MET A 283 1.26 9.10 -36.29
CA MET A 283 0.29 8.62 -37.27
C MET A 283 -0.31 7.29 -36.85
N LEU A 284 -1.64 7.17 -36.95
CA LEU A 284 -2.37 5.93 -36.67
C LEU A 284 -2.62 5.14 -37.96
N SER A 285 -2.84 3.82 -37.80
CA SER A 285 -3.09 2.87 -38.89
C SER A 285 -4.37 3.16 -39.68
N SER A 286 -5.31 3.91 -39.09
CA SER A 286 -6.55 4.34 -39.76
C SER A 286 -6.37 5.45 -40.80
N SER A 287 -5.14 5.92 -40.99
CA SER A 287 -4.81 6.90 -42.03
C SER A 287 -5.01 6.33 -43.44
N THR A 288 -5.59 7.13 -44.34
CA THR A 288 -5.84 6.72 -45.71
C THR A 288 -5.16 7.67 -46.69
N TRP A 289 -4.73 7.09 -47.81
CA TRP A 289 -4.00 7.80 -48.86
C TRP A 289 -4.70 7.65 -50.18
N ARG A 290 -4.73 8.72 -50.94
CA ARG A 290 -5.28 8.75 -52.30
C ARG A 290 -4.17 9.10 -53.30
N PRO A 291 -3.46 8.13 -53.85
CA PRO A 291 -2.40 8.36 -54.80
C PRO A 291 -2.97 8.85 -56.17
N VAL A 292 -2.09 9.39 -56.96
CA VAL A 292 -2.41 9.71 -58.35
C VAL A 292 -2.72 8.40 -59.08
N PRO A 293 -3.83 8.35 -59.88
CA PRO A 293 -4.18 7.15 -60.62
C PRO A 293 -3.08 6.70 -61.55
N PRO A 294 -2.97 5.41 -61.81
CA PRO A 294 -1.94 4.87 -62.72
C PRO A 294 -2.10 5.41 -64.12
N SER A 295 -0.97 5.59 -64.77
CA SER A 295 -0.87 6.04 -66.16
C SER A 295 -1.61 5.09 -67.11
N GLY A 296 -2.45 5.60 -67.97
CA GLY A 296 -3.10 4.86 -69.05
C GLY A 296 -4.49 4.31 -68.72
N SER A 297 -5.02 4.56 -67.54
CA SER A 297 -6.41 4.21 -67.23
C SER A 297 -7.37 5.19 -67.91
N GLY A 298 -7.74 4.91 -69.13
CA GLY A 298 -8.63 5.74 -69.94
C GLY A 298 -10.04 5.94 -69.39
N ALA A 299 -10.36 5.32 -68.27
CA ALA A 299 -11.66 5.40 -67.63
C ALA A 299 -11.92 6.72 -66.89
N TYR A 300 -10.90 7.47 -66.54
CA TYR A 300 -11.03 8.65 -65.68
C TYR A 300 -10.99 9.97 -66.41
N CYS A 301 -10.58 10.00 -67.67
CA CYS A 301 -10.52 11.21 -68.44
C CYS A 301 -11.22 11.02 -69.80
N ASN A 302 -11.93 12.03 -70.26
CA ASN A 302 -12.56 12.03 -71.57
C ASN A 302 -12.22 13.35 -72.31
N PRO A 303 -11.41 13.33 -73.35
CA PRO A 303 -10.71 12.16 -73.88
C PRO A 303 -9.64 11.61 -72.92
N PRO A 304 -9.25 10.34 -73.07
CA PRO A 304 -8.26 9.75 -72.18
C PRO A 304 -6.89 10.43 -72.39
N PHE A 305 -6.31 10.90 -71.27
CA PHE A 305 -4.99 11.47 -71.20
C PHE A 305 -4.01 10.48 -70.53
N PRO A 306 -2.77 10.37 -71.02
CA PRO A 306 -1.75 9.61 -70.36
C PRO A 306 -1.33 10.38 -69.09
N TRP A 307 -1.56 9.77 -67.94
CA TRP A 307 -1.02 10.26 -66.70
C TRP A 307 0.50 10.16 -66.69
N LYS A 308 1.17 11.09 -66.06
CA LYS A 308 2.60 10.99 -65.78
C LYS A 308 2.92 10.27 -64.47
N ASN A 309 2.04 9.42 -64.01
CA ASN A 309 2.18 8.72 -62.74
C ASN A 309 3.45 7.85 -62.67
N SER A 310 3.87 7.27 -63.77
CA SER A 310 5.13 6.50 -63.84
C SER A 310 6.37 7.32 -63.47
N TYR A 311 6.30 8.63 -63.53
CA TYR A 311 7.37 9.53 -63.14
C TYR A 311 7.28 9.95 -61.66
N TYR A 312 6.08 9.86 -61.08
CA TYR A 312 5.80 10.36 -59.71
C TYR A 312 4.85 9.41 -58.97
N PRO A 313 5.25 8.17 -58.73
CA PRO A 313 4.34 7.15 -58.20
C PRO A 313 3.85 7.43 -56.79
N ASN A 314 4.54 8.28 -56.04
CA ASN A 314 4.22 8.59 -54.64
C ASN A 314 3.39 9.89 -54.47
N LEU A 315 3.00 10.54 -55.56
CA LEU A 315 2.22 11.78 -55.49
C LEU A 315 0.77 11.48 -55.08
N LEU A 316 0.22 12.35 -54.22
CA LEU A 316 -1.11 12.20 -53.69
C LEU A 316 -2.05 13.29 -54.26
N ILE A 317 -3.27 12.89 -54.58
CA ILE A 317 -4.38 13.80 -54.90
C ILE A 317 -5.29 14.01 -53.68
N GLY A 318 -5.04 13.32 -52.62
CA GLY A 318 -5.73 13.49 -51.35
C GLY A 318 -5.16 12.57 -50.28
N PHE A 319 -5.46 12.89 -49.07
CA PHE A 319 -5.18 12.06 -47.90
C PHE A 319 -6.18 12.34 -46.78
N SER A 320 -6.34 11.41 -45.90
CA SER A 320 -6.99 11.58 -44.62
C SER A 320 -6.12 10.87 -43.59
N VAL A 321 -5.28 11.61 -42.89
CA VAL A 321 -4.38 11.06 -41.90
C VAL A 321 -4.88 11.34 -40.49
N VAL A 322 -4.76 10.35 -39.62
CA VAL A 322 -5.14 10.50 -38.24
C VAL A 322 -3.87 10.51 -37.40
N GLY A 323 -3.68 11.61 -36.70
CA GLY A 323 -2.58 11.80 -35.77
C GLY A 323 -3.05 11.67 -34.35
N ALA A 324 -2.31 10.93 -33.53
CA ALA A 324 -2.50 10.85 -32.11
C ALA A 324 -1.57 11.83 -31.39
N LEU A 325 -2.16 12.80 -30.70
CA LEU A 325 -1.44 13.66 -29.77
C LEU A 325 -1.44 12.99 -28.40
N ARG A 326 -0.25 12.82 -27.82
CA ARG A 326 -0.05 12.12 -26.56
C ARG A 326 0.71 13.00 -25.59
N TRP A 327 0.23 13.05 -24.33
CA TRP A 327 0.91 13.78 -23.27
C TRP A 327 0.66 13.14 -21.92
N VAL A 328 1.45 13.56 -20.93
CA VAL A 328 1.35 13.07 -19.55
C VAL A 328 0.91 14.23 -18.67
N GLN A 329 -0.09 13.98 -17.83
CA GLN A 329 -0.53 14.88 -16.78
C GLN A 329 -0.17 14.28 -15.42
N PRO A 330 0.60 14.98 -14.57
CA PRO A 330 0.78 14.56 -13.19
C PRO A 330 -0.54 14.65 -12.42
N VAL A 331 -0.85 13.61 -11.64
CA VAL A 331 -2.01 13.60 -10.73
C VAL A 331 -1.50 13.36 -9.32
N THR A 332 -1.86 14.23 -8.39
CA THR A 332 -1.50 14.12 -6.97
C THR A 332 -2.77 14.02 -6.14
N GLU A 333 -2.91 12.91 -5.44
CA GLU A 333 -3.96 12.67 -4.47
C GLU A 333 -3.44 13.03 -3.08
N LYS A 334 -4.16 13.87 -2.37
CA LYS A 334 -3.82 14.29 -1.01
C LYS A 334 -4.93 13.88 -0.06
N TYR A 335 -4.58 13.04 0.90
CA TYR A 335 -5.47 12.53 1.92
C TYR A 335 -5.11 13.15 3.27
N ARG A 336 -6.10 13.77 3.92
CA ARG A 336 -6.02 14.23 5.31
C ARG A 336 -6.92 13.35 6.14
N LEU A 337 -6.29 12.40 6.85
CA LEU A 337 -7.00 11.39 7.61
C LEU A 337 -6.83 11.66 9.10
N ARG A 338 -7.93 11.68 9.85
CA ARG A 338 -7.95 11.89 11.28
C ARG A 338 -8.55 10.68 11.96
N LEU A 339 -7.82 10.08 12.90
CA LEU A 339 -8.31 9.02 13.76
C LEU A 339 -8.54 9.61 15.15
N GLU A 340 -9.69 9.38 15.76
CA GLU A 340 -10.01 9.94 17.09
C GLU A 340 -10.82 8.99 17.96
N VAL A 341 -10.62 9.11 19.27
CA VAL A 341 -11.46 8.51 20.32
C VAL A 341 -12.30 9.59 20.93
N ALA A 342 -13.51 9.80 20.40
CA ALA A 342 -14.36 10.92 20.78
C ALA A 342 -14.65 11.00 22.30
N ALA A 343 -14.82 9.87 22.97
CA ALA A 343 -15.05 9.81 24.41
C ALA A 343 -13.82 10.30 25.20
N SER A 344 -12.61 9.90 24.77
CA SER A 344 -11.36 10.34 25.39
C SER A 344 -11.08 11.82 25.14
N VAL A 345 -11.38 12.32 23.93
CA VAL A 345 -11.28 13.75 23.59
C VAL A 345 -12.23 14.59 24.46
N ALA A 346 -13.45 14.12 24.67
CA ALA A 346 -14.43 14.82 25.54
C ALA A 346 -13.97 14.90 27.00
N LEU A 347 -13.21 13.91 27.48
CA LEU A 347 -12.73 13.84 28.86
C LEU A 347 -11.43 14.62 29.08
N ALA A 348 -10.46 14.46 28.22
CA ALA A 348 -9.08 14.94 28.42
C ALA A 348 -8.68 16.09 27.48
N GLY A 349 -9.55 16.48 26.54
CA GLY A 349 -9.17 17.35 25.43
C GLY A 349 -8.39 16.61 24.35
N GLU A 350 -8.02 17.31 23.31
CA GLU A 350 -7.23 16.74 22.20
C GLU A 350 -5.74 16.62 22.56
N VAL A 351 -5.21 15.41 22.52
CA VAL A 351 -3.76 15.16 22.57
C VAL A 351 -3.35 14.53 21.25
N LEU A 352 -2.69 15.34 20.44
CA LEU A 352 -2.49 15.12 19.01
C LEU A 352 -1.16 14.42 18.71
N GLY A 353 -1.23 13.31 17.98
CA GLY A 353 -0.11 12.72 17.25
C GLY A 353 -0.18 13.07 15.76
N ARG A 354 0.96 13.22 15.10
CA ARG A 354 1.03 13.47 13.65
C ARG A 354 1.87 12.44 12.95
N ASP A 355 1.47 12.11 11.74
CA ASP A 355 2.23 11.25 10.83
C ASP A 355 2.08 11.78 9.40
N SER A 356 3.07 11.59 8.55
CA SER A 356 3.02 12.04 7.16
C SER A 356 3.77 11.08 6.24
N LEU A 357 3.21 10.85 5.08
CA LEU A 357 3.85 10.06 4.04
C LEU A 357 3.50 10.64 2.67
N GLY A 358 4.50 10.72 1.78
CA GLY A 358 4.28 11.04 0.38
C GLY A 358 5.18 10.17 -0.49
N PHE A 359 4.61 9.56 -1.53
CA PHE A 359 5.39 8.87 -2.54
C PHE A 359 4.75 9.02 -3.92
N ALA A 360 5.54 8.71 -4.96
CA ALA A 360 5.09 8.77 -6.34
C ALA A 360 5.37 7.44 -7.05
N VAL A 361 4.49 7.06 -7.94
CA VAL A 361 4.72 6.05 -8.96
C VAL A 361 5.12 6.78 -10.23
N GLU A 362 6.34 6.56 -10.69
CA GLU A 362 6.84 7.20 -11.91
C GLU A 362 6.64 6.27 -13.11
N SER A 363 5.98 6.79 -14.13
CA SER A 363 5.81 6.13 -15.42
C SER A 363 5.93 7.15 -16.53
N GLU A 364 7.14 7.60 -16.79
CA GLU A 364 7.41 8.64 -17.82
C GLU A 364 8.16 8.12 -19.04
N ARG A 365 8.35 6.82 -19.21
CA ARG A 365 9.12 6.28 -20.30
C ARG A 365 8.32 6.26 -21.60
N ALA A 366 8.95 6.72 -22.67
CA ALA A 366 8.34 6.73 -24.01
C ALA A 366 7.92 5.32 -24.47
N ASP A 367 8.66 4.30 -24.08
CA ASP A 367 8.38 2.89 -24.31
C ASP A 367 7.14 2.39 -23.55
N ALA A 368 6.75 3.04 -22.47
CA ALA A 368 5.51 2.73 -21.75
C ALA A 368 4.26 2.99 -22.62
N TRP A 369 4.33 3.88 -23.60
CA TRP A 369 3.25 4.09 -24.55
C TRP A 369 3.04 2.90 -25.50
N ALA A 370 4.07 2.13 -25.79
CA ALA A 370 3.99 0.96 -26.66
C ALA A 370 3.28 -0.23 -25.99
N SER A 371 3.32 -0.31 -24.66
CA SER A 371 2.74 -1.40 -23.88
C SER A 371 1.40 -1.07 -23.23
N THR A 372 0.86 0.11 -23.46
CA THR A 372 -0.39 0.58 -22.86
C THR A 372 -1.59 0.33 -23.76
N PRO A 373 -2.83 0.52 -23.24
CA PRO A 373 -4.03 0.59 -24.04
C PRO A 373 -3.97 1.58 -25.20
N PHE A 374 -3.04 2.55 -25.12
CA PHE A 374 -2.74 3.53 -26.18
C PHE A 374 -1.65 3.07 -27.14
N GLY A 375 -1.28 1.79 -27.21
CA GLY A 375 -0.41 1.24 -28.24
C GLY A 375 -0.96 1.55 -29.66
N ALA A 376 -0.46 0.86 -30.66
CA ALA A 376 -0.82 1.10 -32.08
C ALA A 376 -2.34 1.18 -32.32
N ASP A 377 -3.12 0.48 -31.51
CA ASP A 377 -4.58 0.47 -31.52
C ASP A 377 -5.11 1.17 -30.27
N ALA A 378 -5.00 2.47 -30.23
CA ALA A 378 -5.54 3.27 -29.12
C ALA A 378 -6.99 2.91 -28.82
N PRO A 379 -7.44 2.98 -27.54
CA PRO A 379 -8.84 2.72 -27.16
C PRO A 379 -9.85 3.59 -27.91
N ARG A 380 -9.35 4.66 -28.53
CA ARG A 380 -10.08 5.53 -29.45
C ARG A 380 -9.55 5.42 -30.86
N ALA A 381 -9.06 4.24 -31.20
CA ALA A 381 -8.70 3.95 -32.56
C ALA A 381 -9.88 4.27 -33.45
N VAL A 382 -9.60 5.14 -34.35
CA VAL A 382 -10.54 5.59 -35.33
C VAL A 382 -10.86 4.43 -36.25
N GLY A 383 -12.10 4.06 -36.23
CA GLY A 383 -12.73 3.33 -37.32
C GLY A 383 -12.05 2.09 -37.86
N ASN A 384 -12.73 1.23 -38.03
CA ASN A 384 -12.78 -0.04 -38.72
C ASN A 384 -11.81 -0.16 -39.89
N GLY A 385 -10.59 -0.60 -39.66
CA GLY A 385 -9.73 -1.28 -40.64
C GLY A 385 -9.84 -0.81 -42.09
N ILE A 386 -9.83 0.49 -42.31
CA ILE A 386 -9.92 1.04 -43.64
C ILE A 386 -8.57 0.86 -44.32
N SER A 387 -8.60 0.35 -45.53
CA SER A 387 -7.42 0.20 -46.36
C SER A 387 -6.61 1.50 -46.40
N THR A 388 -5.30 1.42 -46.21
CA THR A 388 -4.39 2.56 -46.29
C THR A 388 -4.30 3.14 -47.72
N GLU A 389 -4.71 2.36 -48.72
CA GLU A 389 -4.73 2.80 -50.13
C GLU A 389 -6.11 2.59 -50.75
N ILE A 390 -6.47 3.52 -51.63
CA ILE A 390 -7.71 3.44 -52.38
C ILE A 390 -7.45 2.61 -53.61
N ASP A 391 -8.25 1.58 -53.79
CA ASP A 391 -8.25 0.80 -55.03
C ASP A 391 -9.03 1.53 -56.13
N TRP A 392 -8.32 2.06 -57.07
CA TRP A 392 -8.87 2.79 -58.17
C TRP A 392 -9.66 1.92 -59.16
N GLU A 393 -9.29 0.63 -59.24
CA GLU A 393 -9.95 -0.30 -60.15
C GLU A 393 -11.35 -0.69 -59.66
N GLN A 394 -11.56 -0.67 -58.38
CA GLN A 394 -12.86 -0.97 -57.80
C GLN A 394 -13.81 0.23 -57.74
N GLY A 395 -13.39 1.43 -58.15
CA GLY A 395 -14.23 2.61 -58.16
C GLY A 395 -14.71 3.04 -56.79
N ASN A 396 -14.12 2.57 -55.74
CA ASN A 396 -14.46 2.93 -54.37
C ASN A 396 -14.10 4.40 -54.15
N GLY A 397 -15.12 5.17 -53.90
CA GLY A 397 -14.98 6.59 -53.57
C GLY A 397 -14.08 6.76 -52.36
N PHE A 398 -13.61 7.95 -52.17
CA PHE A 398 -12.88 8.37 -50.99
C PHE A 398 -13.68 8.00 -49.74
N GLY A 399 -13.35 6.86 -49.12
CA GLY A 399 -13.92 6.51 -47.83
C GLY A 399 -13.44 7.53 -46.81
N SER A 400 -14.34 8.26 -46.21
CA SER A 400 -14.01 9.06 -45.05
C SER A 400 -13.49 8.08 -43.98
N ALA A 401 -12.25 8.20 -43.59
CA ALA A 401 -11.84 7.65 -42.34
C ALA A 401 -12.80 8.20 -41.30
N ALA A 402 -13.49 7.32 -40.60
CA ALA A 402 -14.29 7.79 -39.47
C ALA A 402 -13.30 8.35 -38.44
N ALA A 403 -13.22 9.67 -38.47
CA ALA A 403 -12.37 10.34 -37.51
C ALA A 403 -13.01 10.27 -36.14
N ASP A 404 -12.34 9.71 -35.21
CA ASP A 404 -12.69 9.89 -33.81
C ASP A 404 -12.01 11.16 -33.30
N ASP A 405 -12.59 12.29 -33.68
CA ASP A 405 -12.20 13.60 -33.15
C ASP A 405 -12.84 13.86 -31.78
N GLY A 406 -13.22 12.82 -31.08
CA GLY A 406 -13.88 12.86 -29.79
C GLY A 406 -13.04 13.47 -28.68
N ALA A 407 -13.63 13.56 -27.50
CA ALA A 407 -12.93 14.01 -26.30
C ALA A 407 -11.69 13.12 -26.04
N PRO A 408 -10.58 13.68 -25.54
CA PRO A 408 -9.39 12.90 -25.23
C PRO A 408 -9.70 11.77 -24.24
N GLY A 409 -9.13 10.61 -24.49
CA GLY A 409 -9.13 9.49 -23.55
C GLY A 409 -7.92 9.52 -22.66
N HIS A 410 -8.04 8.97 -21.47
CA HIS A 410 -6.91 8.84 -20.57
C HIS A 410 -6.79 7.44 -19.99
N PHE A 411 -5.59 7.13 -19.52
CA PHE A 411 -5.26 5.96 -18.76
C PHE A 411 -4.42 6.38 -17.56
N ASP A 412 -4.84 5.97 -16.36
CA ASP A 412 -4.12 6.27 -15.14
C ASP A 412 -3.07 5.19 -14.91
N ASP A 413 -1.82 5.62 -14.78
CA ASP A 413 -0.68 4.75 -14.53
C ASP A 413 -0.45 4.69 -13.02
N ASP A 414 -1.52 4.27 -12.32
CA ASP A 414 -1.53 4.17 -10.88
C ASP A 414 -1.28 2.72 -10.42
N ASP A 415 -0.76 2.59 -9.20
CA ASP A 415 -0.64 1.32 -8.49
C ASP A 415 -1.60 1.35 -7.29
N ALA A 416 -2.88 1.12 -7.56
CA ALA A 416 -3.91 1.15 -6.54
C ALA A 416 -3.65 0.18 -5.37
N PRO A 417 -3.20 -1.09 -5.59
CA PRO A 417 -2.85 -1.99 -4.50
C PRO A 417 -1.73 -1.44 -3.61
N ARG A 418 -0.70 -0.84 -4.19
CA ARG A 418 0.42 -0.23 -3.47
C ARG A 418 -0.05 0.98 -2.65
N ARG A 419 -0.84 1.86 -3.25
CA ARG A 419 -1.46 3.02 -2.58
C ARG A 419 -2.29 2.60 -1.37
N GLU A 420 -3.18 1.61 -1.54
CA GLU A 420 -4.06 1.11 -0.48
C GLU A 420 -3.28 0.39 0.62
N SER A 421 -2.23 -0.35 0.27
CA SER A 421 -1.37 -1.03 1.25
C SER A 421 -0.64 -0.02 2.14
N ALA A 422 -0.05 1.03 1.55
CA ALA A 422 0.61 2.08 2.30
C ALA A 422 -0.35 2.82 3.23
N ALA A 423 -1.53 3.18 2.73
CA ALA A 423 -2.56 3.85 3.53
C ALA A 423 -3.05 2.97 4.70
N ARG A 424 -3.27 1.68 4.46
CA ARG A 424 -3.66 0.73 5.49
C ARG A 424 -2.61 0.61 6.57
N CYS A 425 -1.33 0.53 6.22
CA CYS A 425 -0.23 0.54 7.19
C CYS A 425 -0.25 1.79 8.08
N LEU A 426 -0.45 2.97 7.50
CA LEU A 426 -0.53 4.23 8.26
C LEU A 426 -1.72 4.26 9.21
N LEU A 427 -2.90 3.88 8.72
CA LEU A 427 -4.13 3.86 9.52
C LEU A 427 -4.03 2.88 10.69
N GLN A 428 -3.53 1.67 10.42
CA GLN A 428 -3.34 0.65 11.47
C GLN A 428 -2.28 1.10 12.49
N ARG A 429 -1.18 1.68 12.04
CA ARG A 429 -0.14 2.23 12.93
C ARG A 429 -0.67 3.34 13.83
N ALA A 430 -1.49 4.23 13.29
CA ALA A 430 -2.16 5.26 14.06
C ALA A 430 -3.12 4.66 15.10
N GLN A 431 -3.89 3.63 14.73
CA GLN A 431 -4.77 2.91 15.64
C GLN A 431 -3.98 2.27 16.79
N VAL A 432 -2.88 1.57 16.48
CA VAL A 432 -2.03 0.92 17.49
C VAL A 432 -1.43 1.95 18.45
N ARG A 433 -1.02 3.11 17.95
CA ARG A 433 -0.51 4.22 18.77
C ARG A 433 -1.57 4.71 19.77
N ILE A 434 -2.79 4.94 19.31
CA ILE A 434 -3.91 5.36 20.17
C ILE A 434 -4.24 4.27 21.18
N LEU A 435 -4.38 3.01 20.77
CA LEU A 435 -4.65 1.88 21.66
C LEU A 435 -3.57 1.71 22.74
N GLY A 436 -2.30 1.84 22.35
CA GLY A 436 -1.17 1.76 23.27
C GLY A 436 -1.21 2.85 24.35
N ALA A 437 -1.56 4.08 23.96
CA ALA A 437 -1.71 5.20 24.90
C ALA A 437 -2.86 4.99 25.92
N HIS A 438 -3.95 4.34 25.49
CA HIS A 438 -5.09 4.05 26.37
C HIS A 438 -4.91 2.79 27.23
N ARG A 439 -3.76 2.14 27.18
CA ARG A 439 -3.43 0.89 27.87
C ARG A 439 -2.33 1.07 28.93
N THR A 440 -2.02 2.30 29.31
CA THR A 440 -0.95 2.61 30.25
C THR A 440 -1.34 2.41 31.72
N THR A 441 -2.65 2.47 32.04
CA THR A 441 -3.16 2.13 33.39
C THR A 441 -2.86 0.68 33.71
N SER A 442 -2.34 0.43 34.92
CA SER A 442 -2.03 -0.93 35.38
C SER A 442 -2.49 -1.22 36.80
N VAL A 443 -2.80 -2.48 37.05
CA VAL A 443 -3.11 -3.01 38.39
C VAL A 443 -2.15 -4.16 38.67
N SER A 444 -1.36 -4.05 39.75
CA SER A 444 -0.43 -5.09 40.16
C SER A 444 -0.77 -5.64 41.54
N PHE A 445 -0.58 -6.93 41.74
CA PHE A 445 -0.83 -7.60 43.01
C PHE A 445 0.01 -8.85 43.16
N GLY A 446 0.40 -9.18 44.40
CA GLY A 446 1.17 -10.34 44.74
C GLY A 446 0.29 -11.52 45.23
N VAL A 447 0.61 -12.72 44.80
CA VAL A 447 -0.08 -13.94 45.18
C VAL A 447 0.92 -15.08 45.43
N PRO A 448 0.58 -16.09 46.25
CA PRO A 448 1.33 -17.36 46.28
C PRO A 448 1.35 -17.99 44.87
N THR A 449 2.53 -18.40 44.38
CA THR A 449 2.69 -18.97 43.04
C THR A 449 1.78 -20.18 42.80
N SER A 450 1.49 -20.95 43.84
CA SER A 450 0.59 -22.11 43.77
C SER A 450 -0.82 -21.77 43.26
N LEU A 451 -1.31 -20.55 43.52
CA LEU A 451 -2.63 -20.10 43.09
C LEU A 451 -2.64 -19.64 41.62
N CYS A 452 -1.48 -19.33 41.08
CA CYS A 452 -1.36 -18.70 39.74
C CYS A 452 -0.36 -19.42 38.82
N ALA A 453 0.11 -20.62 39.17
CA ALA A 453 1.16 -21.29 38.42
C ALA A 453 0.80 -21.55 36.94
N GLY A 454 -0.47 -21.69 36.61
CA GLY A 454 -0.97 -21.84 35.22
C GLY A 454 -1.13 -20.52 34.47
N ILE A 455 -0.91 -19.36 35.11
CA ILE A 455 -1.08 -18.07 34.46
C ILE A 455 0.11 -17.75 33.53
N ASP A 456 -0.23 -17.16 32.38
CA ASP A 456 0.73 -16.71 31.38
C ASP A 456 0.25 -15.36 30.76
N LEU A 457 1.12 -14.68 30.02
CA LEU A 457 0.85 -13.38 29.36
C LEU A 457 -0.37 -13.38 28.43
N VAL A 458 -0.76 -14.54 27.90
CA VAL A 458 -1.94 -14.68 27.04
C VAL A 458 -3.28 -14.59 27.78
N HIS A 459 -3.28 -14.61 29.11
CA HIS A 459 -4.50 -14.71 29.90
C HIS A 459 -5.09 -13.35 30.26
N THR A 460 -6.40 -13.32 30.41
CA THR A 460 -7.16 -12.25 31.07
C THR A 460 -7.43 -12.67 32.51
N VAL A 461 -7.18 -11.77 33.43
CA VAL A 461 -7.34 -12.03 34.87
C VAL A 461 -8.28 -10.99 35.46
N ARG A 462 -9.12 -11.44 36.40
CA ARG A 462 -9.98 -10.59 37.21
C ARG A 462 -9.51 -10.64 38.68
N LEU A 463 -9.37 -9.46 39.24
CA LEU A 463 -9.14 -9.22 40.65
C LEU A 463 -10.42 -8.67 41.31
N ASP A 464 -10.75 -9.17 42.49
CA ASP A 464 -11.83 -8.61 43.37
C ASP A 464 -11.35 -8.79 44.81
N ASP A 465 -10.37 -7.97 45.24
CA ASP A 465 -9.75 -8.05 46.56
C ASP A 465 -9.21 -6.69 47.00
N GLN A 466 -9.05 -6.48 48.30
CA GLN A 466 -8.50 -5.27 48.92
C GLN A 466 -9.16 -3.95 48.42
N GLY A 467 -10.45 -3.99 48.09
CA GLY A 467 -11.21 -2.81 47.64
C GLY A 467 -11.05 -2.49 46.16
N VAL A 468 -10.27 -3.25 45.40
CA VAL A 468 -10.04 -3.08 43.95
C VAL A 468 -10.75 -4.17 43.18
N ARG A 469 -11.58 -3.78 42.21
CA ARG A 469 -12.19 -4.67 41.23
C ARG A 469 -11.66 -4.32 39.86
N ALA A 470 -10.84 -5.20 39.26
CA ALA A 470 -10.21 -4.97 37.98
C ALA A 470 -10.26 -6.22 37.11
N GLN A 471 -10.40 -6.05 35.80
CA GLN A 471 -10.23 -7.12 34.83
C GLN A 471 -9.39 -6.60 33.68
N GLY A 472 -8.30 -7.28 33.37
CA GLY A 472 -7.41 -6.86 32.30
C GLY A 472 -6.54 -8.00 31.79
N LYS A 473 -5.78 -7.68 30.76
CA LYS A 473 -4.79 -8.56 30.16
C LYS A 473 -3.55 -8.63 31.04
N VAL A 474 -3.00 -9.83 31.25
CA VAL A 474 -1.72 -9.96 31.93
C VAL A 474 -0.63 -9.29 31.10
N ARG A 475 0.02 -8.28 31.68
CA ARG A 475 1.13 -7.54 31.07
C ARG A 475 2.48 -8.04 31.55
N ARG A 476 2.60 -8.36 32.84
CA ARG A 476 3.86 -8.81 33.43
C ARG A 476 3.62 -9.85 34.50
N LEU A 477 4.53 -10.82 34.60
CA LEU A 477 4.61 -11.86 35.64
C LEU A 477 6.01 -11.86 36.19
N LEU A 478 6.14 -11.55 37.49
CA LEU A 478 7.39 -11.61 38.22
C LEU A 478 7.30 -12.72 39.27
N ASP A 479 7.96 -13.86 39.02
CA ASP A 479 8.04 -14.97 39.95
C ASP A 479 9.29 -14.80 40.81
N ARG A 480 9.15 -14.93 42.12
CA ARG A 480 10.24 -14.94 43.09
C ARG A 480 10.15 -16.17 43.98
N PHE A 481 11.18 -17.00 43.91
CA PHE A 481 11.31 -18.22 44.69
C PHE A 481 12.51 -18.09 45.65
N ASP A 482 12.25 -18.02 46.93
CA ASP A 482 13.30 -17.96 47.93
C ASP A 482 13.39 -19.29 48.67
N LEU A 483 14.46 -20.03 48.39
CA LEU A 483 14.72 -21.35 48.99
C LEU A 483 15.10 -21.27 50.47
N SER A 484 15.55 -20.11 50.94
CA SER A 484 15.94 -19.92 52.34
C SER A 484 14.75 -19.69 53.26
N SER A 485 13.77 -18.92 52.80
CA SER A 485 12.53 -18.65 53.55
C SER A 485 11.39 -19.62 53.20
N GLY A 486 11.52 -20.36 52.10
CA GLY A 486 10.45 -21.20 51.57
C GLY A 486 9.32 -20.40 50.90
N ALA A 487 9.54 -19.12 50.54
CA ALA A 487 8.56 -18.29 49.89
C ALA A 487 8.55 -18.53 48.37
N ALA A 488 7.36 -18.74 47.80
CA ALA A 488 7.11 -18.81 46.36
C ALA A 488 5.99 -17.84 46.01
N LEU A 489 6.37 -16.71 45.48
CA LEU A 489 5.47 -15.57 45.24
C LEU A 489 5.50 -15.17 43.77
N THR A 490 4.34 -14.78 43.24
CA THR A 490 4.21 -14.23 41.89
C THR A 490 3.52 -12.89 41.98
N THR A 491 4.13 -11.85 41.42
CA THR A 491 3.48 -10.56 41.17
C THR A 491 2.88 -10.57 39.78
N ILE A 492 1.58 -10.31 39.69
CA ILE A 492 0.82 -10.22 38.45
C ILE A 492 0.54 -8.76 38.19
N THR A 493 0.88 -8.25 37.00
CA THR A 493 0.51 -6.91 36.56
C THR A 493 -0.45 -7.03 35.39
N LEU A 494 -1.61 -6.39 35.51
CA LEU A 494 -2.64 -6.30 34.48
C LEU A 494 -2.51 -4.97 33.76
N ALA A 495 -2.60 -4.98 32.43
CA ALA A 495 -2.88 -3.77 31.66
C ALA A 495 -4.39 -3.57 31.59
N ILE A 496 -4.84 -2.37 31.88
CA ILE A 496 -6.25 -1.96 31.85
C ILE A 496 -6.42 -0.97 30.69
N MET A 497 -7.23 -1.35 29.72
CA MET A 497 -7.54 -0.51 28.58
C MET A 497 -8.82 0.27 28.85
N ARG A 498 -8.76 1.59 28.80
CA ARG A 498 -9.91 2.47 29.03
C ARG A 498 -9.90 3.63 28.05
N GLY A 499 -11.05 3.90 27.45
CA GLY A 499 -11.21 4.98 26.47
C GLY A 499 -12.64 5.10 25.98
N GLY A 500 -13.37 4.00 26.01
CA GLY A 500 -14.77 3.96 25.60
C GLY A 500 -14.97 4.16 24.10
N GLY A 501 -16.22 4.33 23.70
CA GLY A 501 -16.67 4.44 22.32
C GLY A 501 -17.53 3.25 21.92
N GLU A 502 -18.67 3.53 21.27
CA GLU A 502 -19.64 2.48 20.92
C GLU A 502 -19.40 1.85 19.55
N ALA A 503 -18.73 2.56 18.65
CA ALA A 503 -18.52 2.13 17.28
C ALA A 503 -17.14 2.54 16.76
N ALA A 504 -16.55 1.68 15.95
CA ALA A 504 -15.34 1.96 15.18
C ALA A 504 -15.69 2.01 13.69
N ASP A 505 -15.14 2.99 13.00
CA ASP A 505 -15.25 3.08 11.55
C ASP A 505 -14.24 2.12 10.87
N PRO A 506 -14.56 1.58 9.69
CA PRO A 506 -13.60 0.77 8.95
C PRO A 506 -12.41 1.63 8.49
N LEU A 507 -11.20 1.14 8.72
CA LEU A 507 -9.96 1.82 8.35
C LEU A 507 -9.62 1.56 6.88
N VAL A 508 -10.31 2.24 5.98
CA VAL A 508 -10.11 2.16 4.52
C VAL A 508 -9.96 3.56 3.95
N LEU A 509 -9.24 3.71 2.85
CA LEU A 509 -9.14 5.00 2.17
C LEU A 509 -10.54 5.51 1.77
N PRO A 510 -10.85 6.79 1.99
CA PRO A 510 -12.06 7.38 1.48
C PRO A 510 -12.01 7.44 -0.06
N PRO A 511 -13.14 7.30 -0.75
CA PRO A 511 -13.19 7.49 -2.18
C PRO A 511 -12.82 8.93 -2.53
N LEU A 512 -12.06 9.09 -3.60
CA LEU A 512 -11.80 10.41 -4.15
C LEU A 512 -13.11 11.06 -4.62
N PRO A 513 -13.22 12.40 -4.57
CA PRO A 513 -14.33 13.09 -5.20
C PRO A 513 -14.36 12.71 -6.68
N THR A 514 -15.50 12.24 -7.14
CA THR A 514 -15.71 11.98 -8.56
C THR A 514 -15.34 13.26 -9.31
N ALA A 515 -14.38 13.17 -10.23
CA ALA A 515 -14.14 14.31 -11.13
C ALA A 515 -15.51 14.65 -11.73
N PRO A 516 -15.90 15.93 -11.82
CA PRO A 516 -17.03 16.29 -12.65
C PRO A 516 -16.80 15.54 -13.96
N GLU A 517 -17.77 14.71 -14.36
CA GLU A 517 -17.75 14.09 -15.68
C GLU A 517 -17.41 15.25 -16.59
N ASP A 518 -16.21 15.20 -17.22
CA ASP A 518 -15.93 16.11 -18.32
C ASP A 518 -17.16 15.93 -19.20
N GLU A 519 -18.05 16.92 -19.22
CA GLU A 519 -19.13 16.95 -20.19
C GLU A 519 -18.43 16.58 -21.49
N PRO A 520 -18.87 15.51 -22.18
CA PRO A 520 -18.25 15.12 -23.43
C PRO A 520 -18.25 16.41 -24.21
N GLY A 521 -17.06 17.06 -24.25
CA GLY A 521 -16.92 18.45 -24.58
C GLY A 521 -17.63 18.59 -25.87
N GLY A 522 -18.81 19.21 -25.79
CA GLY A 522 -19.86 19.06 -26.78
C GLY A 522 -19.16 19.17 -28.08
N GLY A 523 -18.99 18.02 -28.71
CA GLY A 523 -18.19 17.94 -29.88
C GLY A 523 -18.68 19.04 -30.77
N VAL A 524 -18.03 20.19 -30.67
CA VAL A 524 -18.14 21.11 -31.75
C VAL A 524 -17.63 20.23 -32.85
N GLY A 525 -18.60 19.66 -33.58
CA GLY A 525 -18.32 18.89 -34.75
C GLY A 525 -17.57 19.80 -35.69
N ILE A 526 -16.33 20.00 -35.39
CA ILE A 526 -15.36 20.45 -36.33
C ILE A 526 -15.26 19.24 -37.22
N ALA A 527 -16.05 19.28 -38.28
CA ALA A 527 -15.93 18.37 -39.38
C ALA A 527 -14.44 18.27 -39.62
N GLY A 528 -13.90 17.30 -39.07
CA GLY A 528 -12.66 16.73 -38.87
C GLY A 528 -11.42 17.14 -39.59
N SER A 529 -11.28 18.23 -40.19
CA SER A 529 -10.01 18.61 -40.82
C SER A 529 -9.51 19.93 -40.28
N LEU A 530 -8.40 19.88 -39.57
CA LEU A 530 -7.60 21.09 -39.38
C LEU A 530 -7.10 21.61 -40.74
N PRO A 531 -6.91 22.91 -40.85
CA PRO A 531 -6.40 23.51 -42.06
C PRO A 531 -5.09 22.86 -42.48
N THR A 532 -5.08 22.24 -43.63
CA THR A 532 -3.90 21.63 -44.24
C THR A 532 -3.47 22.51 -45.36
N GLN A 533 -2.29 23.05 -45.27
CA GLN A 533 -1.77 23.90 -46.34
C GLN A 533 -0.92 23.11 -47.31
N ILE A 534 -1.26 23.15 -48.56
CA ILE A 534 -0.46 22.60 -49.67
C ILE A 534 -0.06 23.74 -50.57
N GLY A 535 1.24 23.84 -50.82
CA GLY A 535 1.89 24.99 -51.37
C GLY A 535 1.19 25.70 -52.54
N GLY A 536 1.03 26.95 -52.40
CA GLY A 536 0.88 27.89 -53.49
C GLY A 536 -0.49 28.20 -54.05
N ARG A 537 -1.56 27.51 -53.60
CA ARG A 537 -2.91 27.81 -54.14
C ARG A 537 -3.80 28.54 -53.11
N PRO A 538 -4.32 29.71 -53.43
CA PRO A 538 -5.18 30.49 -52.52
C PRO A 538 -6.53 29.81 -52.22
N GLU A 539 -6.99 28.90 -53.07
CA GLU A 539 -8.33 28.31 -52.99
C GLU A 539 -8.36 26.94 -52.30
N SER A 540 -7.23 26.35 -51.91
CA SER A 540 -7.20 25.01 -51.33
C SER A 540 -6.14 24.87 -50.28
N PRO A 541 -6.55 24.17 -49.28
CA PRO A 541 -6.76 24.62 -47.94
C PRO A 541 -5.60 25.43 -47.48
N PRO A 542 -5.67 26.02 -46.34
CA PRO A 542 -5.35 27.41 -46.14
C PRO A 542 -4.07 27.83 -46.82
N HIS A 543 -4.21 28.79 -47.66
CA HIS A 543 -3.13 29.45 -48.37
C HIS A 543 -2.09 30.04 -47.40
N ASP A 544 -0.82 29.78 -47.66
CA ASP A 544 0.28 30.45 -46.99
C ASP A 544 0.50 31.81 -47.65
N PRO A 545 0.14 32.94 -47.01
CA PRO A 545 0.31 34.27 -47.61
C PRO A 545 1.78 34.64 -47.83
N GLU A 546 2.72 34.00 -47.17
CA GLU A 546 4.16 34.20 -47.37
C GLU A 546 4.70 33.46 -48.59
N ARG A 547 3.93 32.55 -49.17
CA ARG A 547 4.24 31.81 -50.37
C ARG A 547 3.34 32.28 -51.50
N LEU A 548 3.87 33.10 -52.30
CA LEU A 548 3.21 33.51 -53.54
C LEU A 548 3.04 32.30 -54.45
N GLY A 549 1.83 31.73 -54.44
CA GLY A 549 1.46 30.72 -55.42
C GLY A 549 1.49 31.30 -56.82
N VAL A 550 1.95 30.50 -57.74
CA VAL A 550 1.82 30.88 -59.16
C VAL A 550 0.34 30.87 -59.49
N SER A 551 -0.21 32.02 -59.83
CA SER A 551 -1.48 32.12 -60.50
C SER A 551 -1.37 31.39 -61.84
N ILE A 552 -2.01 30.24 -61.94
CA ILE A 552 -2.12 29.55 -63.22
C ILE A 552 -3.01 30.38 -64.07
N ASN A 553 -2.40 31.06 -64.98
CA ASN A 553 -3.14 31.79 -65.98
C ASN A 553 -3.76 30.77 -66.94
N MET A 554 -5.06 30.52 -66.78
CA MET A 554 -5.80 29.50 -67.53
C MET A 554 -5.72 29.68 -69.04
N GLY A 555 -5.21 30.82 -69.49
CA GLY A 555 -5.04 31.16 -70.94
C GLY A 555 -3.70 30.70 -71.51
N ASN A 556 -2.70 30.42 -70.70
CA ASN A 556 -1.41 29.92 -71.18
C ASN A 556 -0.79 28.92 -70.22
N PRO A 557 -1.05 27.64 -70.43
CA PRO A 557 -0.62 26.59 -69.53
C PRO A 557 0.90 26.42 -69.40
N PHE A 558 1.68 27.13 -70.19
CA PHE A 558 3.14 27.03 -70.21
C PHE A 558 3.86 28.31 -69.73
N ALA A 559 3.13 29.36 -69.44
CA ALA A 559 3.74 30.60 -69.01
C ALA A 559 3.87 30.69 -67.49
N GLY A 560 5.11 30.59 -67.07
CA GLY A 560 5.48 30.98 -65.71
C GLY A 560 5.22 29.96 -64.58
N ALA A 561 5.34 28.72 -64.89
CA ALA A 561 5.42 27.69 -63.83
C ALA A 561 6.76 27.77 -63.08
N GLU A 562 6.91 28.77 -62.28
CA GLU A 562 7.93 28.69 -61.23
C GLU A 562 7.57 27.51 -60.29
N MET A 563 8.47 26.56 -60.22
CA MET A 563 8.31 25.40 -59.37
C MET A 563 8.54 25.82 -57.92
N TYR A 564 7.48 26.09 -57.22
CA TYR A 564 7.55 26.31 -55.76
C TYR A 564 7.71 24.96 -55.05
N PRO A 565 8.53 24.90 -53.99
CA PRO A 565 8.64 23.71 -53.21
C PRO A 565 7.27 23.38 -52.57
N ARG A 566 6.85 22.13 -52.76
CA ARG A 566 5.64 21.61 -52.12
C ARG A 566 5.81 21.66 -50.60
N THR A 567 4.80 22.14 -49.90
CA THR A 567 4.78 22.14 -48.45
C THR A 567 3.43 21.68 -47.93
N VAL A 568 3.46 20.84 -46.94
CA VAL A 568 2.29 20.47 -46.15
C VAL A 568 2.51 21.01 -44.75
N LYS A 569 1.58 21.80 -44.25
CA LYS A 569 1.59 22.27 -42.88
C LYS A 569 0.34 21.75 -42.18
N LEU A 570 0.55 21.09 -41.06
CA LEU A 570 -0.51 20.59 -40.17
C LEU A 570 -0.38 21.32 -38.85
N ALA A 571 -1.49 21.52 -38.15
CA ALA A 571 -1.50 22.11 -36.81
C ALA A 571 -2.15 21.16 -35.82
N ALA A 572 -1.49 20.94 -34.70
CA ALA A 572 -2.10 20.23 -33.57
C ALA A 572 -3.03 21.17 -32.79
N ARG A 573 -4.02 20.60 -32.13
CA ARG A 573 -4.84 21.32 -31.16
C ARG A 573 -4.00 21.68 -29.94
N ASP A 574 -4.32 22.82 -29.34
CA ASP A 574 -3.74 23.18 -28.04
C ASP A 574 -4.32 22.29 -26.94
N ILE A 575 -3.48 21.83 -26.07
CA ILE A 575 -3.88 21.04 -24.89
C ILE A 575 -4.37 22.04 -23.84
N PRO A 576 -5.64 21.92 -23.37
CA PRO A 576 -6.15 22.74 -22.28
C PRO A 576 -5.32 22.63 -21.02
N ALA A 577 -5.18 23.72 -20.26
CA ALA A 577 -4.40 23.76 -19.04
C ALA A 577 -4.89 22.72 -18.00
N GLU A 578 -6.20 22.50 -17.92
CA GLU A 578 -6.84 21.54 -16.99
C GLU A 578 -6.41 20.09 -17.25
N ARG A 579 -5.94 19.79 -18.48
CA ARG A 579 -5.48 18.44 -18.88
C ARG A 579 -3.96 18.36 -19.04
N ARG A 580 -3.26 19.51 -19.02
CA ARG A 580 -1.80 19.60 -19.15
C ARG A 580 -1.13 19.76 -17.80
N ASP A 581 -1.68 20.65 -16.96
CA ASP A 581 -1.07 21.02 -15.70
C ASP A 581 -1.39 19.97 -14.62
N GLU A 582 -0.61 19.96 -13.53
CA GLU A 582 -0.80 19.01 -12.44
C GLU A 582 -2.21 19.10 -11.85
N ARG A 583 -2.89 17.96 -11.75
CA ARG A 583 -4.19 17.85 -11.10
C ARG A 583 -4.00 17.43 -9.64
N VAL A 584 -4.52 18.21 -8.72
CA VAL A 584 -4.53 17.89 -7.29
C VAL A 584 -5.95 17.53 -6.87
N ALA A 585 -6.12 16.32 -6.30
CA ALA A 585 -7.36 15.87 -5.69
C ALA A 585 -7.16 15.80 -4.17
N GLU A 586 -7.97 16.52 -3.39
CA GLU A 586 -7.87 16.52 -1.93
C GLU A 586 -9.12 15.88 -1.33
N VAL A 587 -8.90 15.02 -0.34
CA VAL A 587 -9.96 14.36 0.42
C VAL A 587 -9.61 14.36 1.90
N SER A 588 -10.63 14.57 2.74
CA SER A 588 -10.47 14.50 4.19
C SER A 588 -11.46 13.49 4.76
N ALA A 589 -11.02 12.69 5.73
CA ALA A 589 -11.87 11.75 6.44
C ALA A 589 -11.52 11.71 7.93
N THR A 590 -12.54 11.52 8.76
CA THR A 590 -12.37 11.29 10.19
C THR A 590 -12.88 9.89 10.52
N TYR A 591 -12.05 9.10 11.21
CA TYR A 591 -12.35 7.75 11.68
C TYR A 591 -12.49 7.75 13.19
N ARG A 592 -13.62 7.25 13.64
CA ARG A 592 -13.85 7.03 15.07
C ARG A 592 -13.29 5.69 15.48
N LEU A 593 -12.55 5.66 16.58
CA LEU A 593 -12.05 4.45 17.18
C LEU A 593 -12.83 4.14 18.47
N ALA A 594 -13.14 2.87 18.66
CA ALA A 594 -13.65 2.36 19.92
C ALA A 594 -12.49 1.71 20.71
N ILE A 595 -12.32 2.16 21.93
CA ILE A 595 -11.36 1.58 22.88
C ILE A 595 -12.16 0.70 23.84
N PRO A 596 -11.73 -0.55 24.11
CA PRO A 596 -12.34 -1.34 25.16
C PRO A 596 -12.39 -0.61 26.50
N ASP A 597 -13.42 -0.87 27.28
CA ASP A 597 -13.58 -0.31 28.60
C ASP A 597 -13.47 -1.44 29.64
N ASP A 598 -12.22 -1.82 29.93
CA ASP A 598 -11.92 -2.86 30.90
C ASP A 598 -12.42 -2.47 32.30
N LEU A 599 -12.84 -3.45 33.09
CA LEU A 599 -13.34 -3.21 34.45
C LEU A 599 -12.21 -2.65 35.32
N LEU A 600 -12.48 -1.50 35.94
CA LEU A 600 -11.67 -0.91 37.01
C LEU A 600 -12.59 -0.13 37.96
N GLU A 601 -12.77 -0.61 39.18
CA GLU A 601 -13.51 0.00 40.26
C GLU A 601 -12.61 0.05 41.49
N LEU A 602 -12.51 1.24 42.14
CA LEU A 602 -11.61 1.52 43.25
C LEU A 602 -12.40 1.97 44.50
#